data_f17affdfb0f380a7f588308c3f613b5f
#
_entry.id   f17affdfb0f380a7f588308c3f613b5f
#
_cell.length_a   1.000
_cell.length_b   1.000
_cell.length_c   1.000
_cell.angle_alpha   90.00
_cell.angle_beta   90.00
_cell.angle_gamma   90.00
#
_symmetry.space_group_name_H-M   'P 1'
#
loop_
_entity.id
_entity.type
_entity.pdbx_description
1 polymer ?
#
loop_
_entity_poly.entity_id
_entity_poly.type
_entity_poly.pdbx_seq_one_letter_code
_entity_poly.pdbx_strand_id
1 'polypeptide(L)'
;ESRELERLSRDAGTAVTARMYDAGRLSEVSPSLFARCRDRYADALDLAWRDLRYTGDGAHLDDIIAGLVDSLGGLGAGPRDVVEMHRQVLAARAEGLTQRQARALREEGRFLVLRVMGLLVDHYRRTALARVDAPTPPREAP
;
A
#
# COMPACT_ATOMS: atom_id res chain seq x y z
N GLU A 1 -5.17 20.09 3.25
CA GLU A 1 -4.43 18.81 3.25
C GLU A 1 -5.03 17.81 2.25
N SER A 2 -6.35 17.55 2.27
CA SER A 2 -7.02 16.66 1.31
C SER A 2 -6.96 17.15 -0.15
N ARG A 3 -7.03 18.46 -0.38
CA ARG A 3 -6.94 19.07 -1.73
C ARG A 3 -5.52 19.04 -2.31
N GLU A 4 -4.51 19.08 -1.48
CA GLU A 4 -3.11 19.01 -1.87
C GLU A 4 -2.71 17.59 -2.31
N LEU A 5 -3.21 16.57 -1.61
CA LEU A 5 -3.09 15.18 -2.02
C LEU A 5 -3.83 14.87 -3.34
N GLU A 6 -4.97 15.55 -3.59
CA GLU A 6 -5.66 15.46 -4.88
C GLU A 6 -4.89 16.14 -6.03
N ARG A 7 -4.19 17.26 -5.78
CA ARG A 7 -3.33 17.90 -6.78
C ARG A 7 -2.12 17.04 -7.12
N LEU A 8 -1.41 16.51 -6.13
CA LEU A 8 -0.28 15.59 -6.34
C LEU A 8 -0.69 14.31 -7.09
N SER A 9 -1.96 13.91 -6.95
CA SER A 9 -2.54 12.80 -7.71
C SER A 9 -2.84 13.16 -9.18
N ARG A 10 -3.04 14.43 -9.53
CA ARG A 10 -3.32 14.89 -10.89
C ARG A 10 -2.08 15.31 -11.68
N ASP A 11 -1.08 15.90 -11.03
CA ASP A 11 0.05 16.55 -11.70
C ASP A 11 1.25 15.65 -11.99
N ALA A 12 1.15 14.33 -11.81
CA ALA A 12 2.20 13.37 -12.17
C ALA A 12 2.23 13.09 -13.70
N GLY A 13 2.14 14.13 -14.51
CA GLY A 13 2.05 14.04 -15.96
C GLY A 13 3.29 14.50 -16.71
N THR A 14 4.45 13.84 -16.51
CA THR A 14 5.45 13.83 -17.58
C THR A 14 5.23 12.56 -18.44
N ALA A 15 5.28 12.70 -19.75
CA ALA A 15 4.92 11.65 -20.72
C ALA A 15 5.72 10.34 -20.58
N VAL A 16 6.87 10.35 -19.92
CA VAL A 16 7.68 9.18 -19.59
C VAL A 16 7.10 8.44 -18.40
N THR A 17 6.63 9.18 -17.40
CA THR A 17 5.99 8.61 -16.21
C THR A 17 4.60 8.07 -16.55
N ALA A 18 3.86 8.73 -17.45
CA ALA A 18 2.54 8.29 -17.89
C ALA A 18 2.58 6.90 -18.55
N ARG A 19 3.60 6.56 -19.34
CA ARG A 19 3.76 5.23 -19.95
C ARG A 19 4.10 4.12 -18.94
N MET A 20 4.80 4.43 -17.87
CA MET A 20 5.07 3.49 -16.77
C MET A 20 3.87 3.37 -15.81
N TYR A 21 2.97 4.37 -15.82
CA TYR A 21 1.77 4.44 -14.95
C TYR A 21 0.46 4.30 -15.73
N ASP A 22 0.51 3.94 -17.00
CA ASP A 22 -0.67 3.65 -17.83
C ASP A 22 -1.26 2.24 -17.55
N ALA A 23 -0.67 1.52 -16.62
CA ALA A 23 -1.38 0.47 -15.90
C ALA A 23 -2.45 1.18 -15.04
N GLY A 24 -3.72 1.05 -15.39
CA GLY A 24 -4.85 1.59 -14.64
C GLY A 24 -4.75 1.27 -13.14
N ARG A 25 -5.52 1.97 -12.32
CA ARG A 25 -5.55 1.73 -10.87
C ARG A 25 -5.84 0.25 -10.61
N LEU A 26 -5.21 -0.33 -9.60
CA LEU A 26 -5.42 -1.73 -9.23
C LEU A 26 -6.90 -2.02 -8.95
N SER A 27 -7.63 -1.05 -8.39
CA SER A 27 -9.08 -1.13 -8.17
C SER A 27 -9.90 -1.25 -9.46
N GLU A 28 -9.39 -0.77 -10.59
CA GLU A 28 -10.03 -0.83 -11.91
C GLU A 28 -9.60 -2.08 -12.69
N VAL A 29 -8.31 -2.40 -12.67
CA VAL A 29 -7.70 -3.50 -13.42
C VAL A 29 -7.98 -4.87 -12.77
N SER A 30 -7.95 -4.94 -11.45
CA SER A 30 -8.14 -6.17 -10.68
C SER A 30 -8.94 -5.92 -9.40
N PRO A 31 -10.25 -5.61 -9.52
CA PRO A 31 -11.08 -5.20 -8.38
C PRO A 31 -11.12 -6.25 -7.25
N SER A 32 -11.14 -7.53 -7.58
CA SER A 32 -11.18 -8.61 -6.59
C SER A 32 -9.87 -8.74 -5.81
N LEU A 33 -8.73 -8.58 -6.48
CA LEU A 33 -7.42 -8.59 -5.82
C LEU A 33 -7.21 -7.33 -4.99
N PHE A 34 -7.64 -6.18 -5.48
CA PHE A 34 -7.65 -4.94 -4.71
C PHE A 34 -8.49 -5.07 -3.44
N ALA A 35 -9.70 -5.64 -3.53
CA ALA A 35 -10.57 -5.86 -2.38
C ALA A 35 -9.91 -6.77 -1.33
N ARG A 36 -9.24 -7.84 -1.74
CA ARG A 36 -8.51 -8.74 -0.83
C ARG A 36 -7.35 -8.03 -0.11
N CYS A 37 -6.59 -7.19 -0.83
CA CYS A 37 -5.52 -6.39 -0.23
C CYS A 37 -6.10 -5.35 0.74
N ARG A 38 -7.20 -4.70 0.37
CA ARG A 38 -7.91 -3.76 1.24
C ARG A 38 -8.40 -4.41 2.53
N ASP A 39 -8.95 -5.61 2.45
CA ASP A 39 -9.42 -6.33 3.64
C ASP A 39 -8.25 -6.70 4.56
N ARG A 40 -7.11 -7.13 4.02
CA ARG A 40 -5.88 -7.33 4.80
C ARG A 40 -5.34 -6.04 5.42
N TYR A 41 -5.44 -4.94 4.69
CA TYR A 41 -5.07 -3.62 5.24
C TYR A 41 -5.99 -3.23 6.40
N ALA A 42 -7.28 -3.53 6.29
CA ALA A 42 -8.24 -3.30 7.38
C ALA A 42 -7.91 -4.14 8.62
N ASP A 43 -7.54 -5.41 8.43
CA ASP A 43 -7.11 -6.30 9.54
C ASP A 43 -5.85 -5.74 10.22
N ALA A 44 -4.88 -5.26 9.45
CA ALA A 44 -3.68 -4.63 9.99
C ALA A 44 -4.01 -3.36 10.80
N LEU A 45 -4.92 -2.51 10.30
CA LEU A 45 -5.35 -1.31 11.00
C LEU A 45 -6.11 -1.65 12.30
N ASP A 46 -7.00 -2.63 12.25
CA ASP A 46 -7.75 -3.09 13.42
C ASP A 46 -6.82 -3.66 14.51
N LEU A 47 -5.77 -4.39 14.09
CA LEU A 47 -4.78 -4.92 15.02
C LEU A 47 -3.92 -3.82 15.63
N ALA A 48 -3.38 -2.91 14.79
CA ALA A 48 -2.61 -1.75 15.26
C ALA A 48 -3.42 -0.89 16.24
N TRP A 49 -4.72 -0.68 15.96
CA TRP A 49 -5.63 0.04 16.82
C TRP A 49 -5.88 -0.65 18.18
N ARG A 50 -5.87 -1.99 18.21
CA ARG A 50 -6.01 -2.79 19.46
C ARG A 50 -4.73 -2.77 20.26
N ASP A 51 -3.56 -2.85 19.61
CA ASP A 51 -2.25 -2.90 20.26
C ASP A 51 -1.94 -1.61 21.03
N LEU A 52 -2.48 -0.47 20.60
CA LEU A 52 -2.44 0.77 21.39
C LEU A 52 -3.13 0.66 22.76
N ARG A 53 -4.04 -0.30 22.94
CA ARG A 53 -4.82 -0.48 24.18
C ARG A 53 -4.32 -1.62 25.03
N TYR A 54 -3.62 -2.57 24.44
CA TYR A 54 -3.11 -3.77 25.08
C TYR A 54 -1.70 -4.03 24.57
N THR A 55 -0.78 -4.40 25.45
CA THR A 55 0.56 -4.86 25.07
C THR A 55 0.45 -6.16 24.27
N GLY A 56 0.15 -6.01 22.98
CA GLY A 56 -0.06 -7.10 22.03
C GLY A 56 1.24 -7.56 21.39
N ASP A 57 1.20 -8.73 20.78
CA ASP A 57 2.32 -9.31 20.05
C ASP A 57 2.50 -8.60 18.70
N GLY A 58 3.41 -7.63 18.64
CA GLY A 58 3.73 -6.88 17.42
C GLY A 58 4.16 -7.77 16.25
N ALA A 59 4.62 -9.00 16.52
CA ALA A 59 5.03 -9.95 15.50
C ALA A 59 3.88 -10.33 14.55
N HIS A 60 2.67 -10.46 15.05
CA HIS A 60 1.50 -10.80 14.21
C HIS A 60 1.12 -9.65 13.26
N LEU A 61 1.23 -8.39 13.71
CA LEU A 61 1.02 -7.23 12.85
C LEU A 61 2.08 -7.17 11.73
N ASP A 62 3.33 -7.46 12.08
CA ASP A 62 4.44 -7.49 11.14
C ASP A 62 4.23 -8.53 10.05
N ASP A 63 3.75 -9.72 10.39
CA ASP A 63 3.42 -10.79 9.44
C ASP A 63 2.29 -10.40 8.48
N ILE A 64 1.22 -9.76 9.00
CA ILE A 64 0.12 -9.29 8.17
C ILE A 64 0.62 -8.22 7.17
N ILE A 65 1.41 -7.26 7.65
CA ILE A 65 1.95 -6.20 6.80
C ILE A 65 2.90 -6.77 5.74
N ALA A 66 3.78 -7.69 6.11
CA ALA A 66 4.70 -8.34 5.17
C ALA A 66 3.93 -9.08 4.06
N GLY A 67 2.93 -9.87 4.41
CA GLY A 67 2.08 -10.58 3.44
C GLY A 67 1.27 -9.65 2.54
N LEU A 68 0.82 -8.50 3.08
CA LEU A 68 0.16 -7.46 2.29
C LEU A 68 1.11 -6.82 1.28
N VAL A 69 2.32 -6.46 1.72
CA VAL A 69 3.36 -5.85 0.86
C VAL A 69 3.78 -6.80 -0.25
N ASP A 70 3.97 -8.08 0.04
CA ASP A 70 4.29 -9.09 -0.98
C ASP A 70 3.17 -9.22 -2.02
N SER A 71 1.91 -9.20 -1.58
CA SER A 71 0.76 -9.24 -2.47
C SER A 71 0.68 -7.99 -3.35
N LEU A 72 0.83 -6.80 -2.77
CA LEU A 72 0.83 -5.52 -3.50
C LEU A 72 2.00 -5.43 -4.48
N GLY A 73 3.19 -5.84 -4.06
CA GLY A 73 4.37 -5.87 -4.90
C GLY A 73 4.24 -6.81 -6.08
N GLY A 74 3.69 -8.02 -5.86
CA GLY A 74 3.41 -8.99 -6.92
C GLY A 74 2.36 -8.51 -7.94
N LEU A 75 1.45 -7.64 -7.52
CA LEU A 75 0.43 -7.02 -8.38
C LEU A 75 0.91 -5.74 -9.08
N GLY A 76 2.12 -5.27 -8.79
CA GLY A 76 2.63 -4.01 -9.32
C GLY A 76 1.92 -2.77 -8.76
N ALA A 77 1.36 -2.87 -7.56
CA ALA A 77 0.64 -1.77 -6.92
C ALA A 77 1.55 -0.56 -6.69
N GLY A 78 1.03 0.63 -6.96
CA GLY A 78 1.73 1.88 -6.73
C GLY A 78 1.27 2.62 -5.47
N PRO A 79 1.90 3.75 -5.13
CA PRO A 79 1.48 4.59 -4.01
C PRO A 79 0.01 5.01 -4.06
N ARG A 80 -0.53 5.22 -5.25
CA ARG A 80 -1.95 5.56 -5.45
C ARG A 80 -2.90 4.48 -4.93
N ASP A 81 -2.57 3.23 -5.22
CA ASP A 81 -3.40 2.08 -4.80
C ASP A 81 -3.40 1.96 -3.29
N VAL A 82 -2.23 2.17 -2.64
CA VAL A 82 -2.10 2.16 -1.18
C VAL A 82 -2.90 3.28 -0.54
N VAL A 83 -2.83 4.50 -1.09
CA VAL A 83 -3.59 5.66 -0.58
C VAL A 83 -5.09 5.46 -0.76
N GLU A 84 -5.53 4.93 -1.89
CA GLU A 84 -6.94 4.63 -2.14
C GLU A 84 -7.48 3.62 -1.13
N MET A 85 -6.75 2.54 -0.91
CA MET A 85 -7.05 1.50 0.06
C MET A 85 -7.15 2.08 1.48
N HIS A 86 -6.15 2.87 1.89
CA HIS A 86 -6.11 3.55 3.18
C HIS A 86 -7.35 4.45 3.39
N ARG A 87 -7.69 5.27 2.40
CA ARG A 87 -8.86 6.15 2.48
C ARG A 87 -10.17 5.37 2.62
N GLN A 88 -10.35 4.31 1.85
CA GLN A 88 -11.54 3.47 1.91
C GLN A 88 -11.69 2.81 3.29
N VAL A 89 -10.61 2.25 3.82
CA VAL A 89 -10.62 1.58 5.12
C VAL A 89 -10.87 2.57 6.26
N LEU A 90 -10.20 3.73 6.25
CA LEU A 90 -10.42 4.76 7.26
C LEU A 90 -11.86 5.27 7.25
N ALA A 91 -12.43 5.53 6.08
CA ALA A 91 -13.81 5.98 5.96
C ALA A 91 -14.78 4.95 6.57
N ALA A 92 -14.62 3.68 6.21
CA ALA A 92 -15.47 2.60 6.73
C ALA A 92 -15.31 2.41 8.26
N ARG A 93 -14.09 2.51 8.80
CA ARG A 93 -13.83 2.32 10.24
C ARG A 93 -14.17 3.54 11.09
N ALA A 94 -14.25 4.73 10.49
CA ALA A 94 -14.65 5.96 11.20
C ALA A 94 -16.16 6.04 11.45
N GLU A 95 -16.96 5.26 10.73
CA GLU A 95 -18.42 5.22 10.94
C GLU A 95 -18.77 4.78 12.37
N GLY A 96 -19.60 5.57 13.03
CA GLY A 96 -20.04 5.29 14.40
C GLY A 96 -19.02 5.62 15.50
N LEU A 97 -17.83 6.13 15.16
CA LEU A 97 -16.84 6.57 16.15
C LEU A 97 -17.11 8.00 16.63
N THR A 98 -16.77 8.26 17.88
CA THR A 98 -16.69 9.64 18.38
C THR A 98 -15.58 10.41 17.68
N GLN A 99 -15.65 11.76 17.70
CA GLN A 99 -14.62 12.60 17.08
C GLN A 99 -13.21 12.31 17.63
N ARG A 100 -13.08 12.05 18.93
CA ARG A 100 -11.81 11.69 19.56
C ARG A 100 -11.28 10.33 19.06
N GLN A 101 -12.15 9.34 18.97
CA GLN A 101 -11.79 8.01 18.47
C GLN A 101 -11.40 8.05 16.98
N ALA A 102 -12.17 8.77 16.16
CA ALA A 102 -11.87 8.94 14.74
C ALA A 102 -10.54 9.67 14.51
N ARG A 103 -10.19 10.65 15.38
CA ARG A 103 -8.87 11.30 15.31
C ARG A 103 -7.74 10.32 15.62
N ALA A 104 -7.86 9.55 16.71
CA ALA A 104 -6.84 8.57 17.09
C ALA A 104 -6.70 7.47 16.03
N LEU A 105 -7.80 7.01 15.43
CA LEU A 105 -7.78 6.07 14.30
C LEU A 105 -7.02 6.64 13.09
N ARG A 106 -7.21 7.92 12.77
CA ARG A 106 -6.48 8.57 11.67
C ARG A 106 -4.99 8.70 11.95
N GLU A 107 -4.61 8.98 13.19
CA GLU A 107 -3.20 9.05 13.60
C GLU A 107 -2.53 7.69 13.44
N GLU A 108 -3.16 6.63 13.92
CA GLU A 108 -2.65 5.26 13.74
C GLU A 108 -2.59 4.86 12.27
N GLY A 109 -3.62 5.16 11.50
CA GLY A 109 -3.64 4.90 10.06
C GLY A 109 -2.51 5.60 9.30
N ARG A 110 -2.06 6.78 9.73
CA ARG A 110 -0.90 7.45 9.13
C ARG A 110 0.39 6.66 9.32
N PHE A 111 0.62 6.12 10.50
CA PHE A 111 1.79 5.27 10.75
C PHE A 111 1.73 4.00 9.90
N LEU A 112 0.57 3.36 9.84
CA LEU A 112 0.38 2.15 9.05
C LEU A 112 0.63 2.40 7.55
N VAL A 113 0.04 3.44 6.96
CA VAL A 113 0.20 3.73 5.52
C VAL A 113 1.64 4.06 5.17
N LEU A 114 2.34 4.82 6.00
CA LEU A 114 3.76 5.13 5.81
C LEU A 114 4.62 3.87 5.90
N ARG A 115 4.32 2.99 6.82
CA ARG A 115 5.03 1.71 6.98
C ARG A 115 4.82 0.81 5.77
N VAL A 116 3.58 0.65 5.30
CA VAL A 116 3.27 -0.15 4.10
C VAL A 116 3.97 0.42 2.87
N MET A 117 3.95 1.75 2.68
CA MET A 117 4.64 2.40 1.57
C MET A 117 6.15 2.20 1.63
N GLY A 118 6.77 2.37 2.80
CA GLY A 118 8.21 2.15 2.98
C GLY A 118 8.63 0.73 2.62
N LEU A 119 7.91 -0.26 3.11
CA LEU A 119 8.17 -1.66 2.81
C LEU A 119 7.89 -2.02 1.34
N LEU A 120 6.90 -1.39 0.70
CA LEU A 120 6.63 -1.58 -0.73
C LEU A 120 7.77 -1.01 -1.59
N VAL A 121 8.33 0.14 -1.23
CA VAL A 121 9.52 0.69 -1.88
C VAL A 121 10.71 -0.27 -1.74
N ASP A 122 10.93 -0.81 -0.54
CA ASP A 122 12.01 -1.79 -0.32
C ASP A 122 11.79 -3.09 -1.10
N HIS A 123 10.54 -3.53 -1.24
CA HIS A 123 10.19 -4.68 -2.08
C HIS A 123 10.60 -4.44 -3.53
N TYR A 124 10.26 -3.29 -4.11
CA TYR A 124 10.61 -2.95 -5.50
C TYR A 124 12.10 -2.75 -5.70
N ARG A 125 12.81 -2.14 -4.75
CA ARG A 125 14.28 -2.00 -4.81
C ARG A 125 14.97 -3.37 -4.83
N ARG A 126 14.58 -4.30 -3.96
CA ARG A 126 15.12 -5.66 -3.95
C ARG A 126 14.84 -6.41 -5.25
N THR A 127 13.63 -6.29 -5.78
CA THR A 127 13.26 -6.92 -7.05
C THR A 127 14.04 -6.34 -8.23
N ALA A 128 14.27 -5.02 -8.27
CA ALA A 128 15.07 -4.37 -9.29
C ALA A 128 16.53 -4.82 -9.25
N LEU A 129 17.14 -4.87 -8.06
CA LEU A 129 18.52 -5.33 -7.88
C LEU A 129 18.70 -6.81 -8.29
N ALA A 130 17.77 -7.68 -7.88
CA ALA A 130 17.80 -9.09 -8.27
C ALA A 130 17.75 -9.31 -9.80
N ARG A 131 17.10 -8.40 -10.55
CA ARG A 131 17.07 -8.43 -12.02
C ARG A 131 18.39 -7.98 -12.65
N VAL A 132 19.10 -7.07 -12.01
CA VAL A 132 20.42 -6.59 -12.50
C VAL A 132 21.47 -7.69 -12.32
N ASP A 133 21.40 -8.44 -11.23
CA ASP A 133 22.34 -9.53 -10.91
C ASP A 133 22.04 -10.84 -11.66
N ALA A 134 20.92 -10.94 -12.37
CA ALA A 134 20.59 -12.12 -13.17
C ALA A 134 21.56 -12.22 -14.36
N PRO A 135 22.26 -13.38 -14.56
CA PRO A 135 23.15 -13.55 -15.69
C PRO A 135 22.39 -13.42 -17.01
N THR A 136 22.89 -12.58 -17.90
CA THR A 136 22.35 -12.43 -19.26
C THR A 136 22.42 -13.81 -19.95
N PRO A 137 21.29 -14.34 -20.46
CA PRO A 137 21.34 -15.60 -21.21
C PRO A 137 22.30 -15.46 -22.42
N PRO A 138 23.09 -16.50 -22.74
CA PRO A 138 24.00 -16.43 -23.88
C PRO A 138 23.20 -16.10 -25.15
N ARG A 139 23.64 -15.06 -25.87
CA ARG A 139 23.12 -14.76 -27.21
C ARG A 139 23.34 -16.00 -28.05
N GLU A 140 22.27 -16.65 -28.47
CA GLU A 140 22.35 -17.65 -29.52
C GLU A 140 22.90 -16.94 -30.77
N ALA A 141 24.10 -17.35 -31.17
CA ALA A 141 24.70 -16.90 -32.42
C ALA A 141 23.92 -17.52 -33.60
N PRO A 142 23.73 -16.78 -34.69
CA PRO A 142 23.04 -17.26 -35.89
C PRO A 142 23.78 -18.42 -36.57
#